data_e8533bee838646f8a315b5d7d94fbf40
#
_entry.id   e8533bee838646f8a315b5d7d94fbf40
#
_cell.length_a   1.000
_cell.length_b   1.000
_cell.length_c   1.000
_cell.angle_alpha   90.00
_cell.angle_beta   90.00
_cell.angle_gamma   90.00
#
_symmetry.space_group_name_H-M   'P 1'
#
loop_
_entity.id
_entity.type
_entity.pdbx_description
1 polymer ?
#
loop_
_entity_poly.entity_id
_entity_poly.type
_entity_poly.pdbx_seq_one_letter_code
_entity_poly.pdbx_strand_id
1 'polypeptide(L)'
;MHNVEALFQGFAGALTLNNLLFGLIGTVLGTLVGVLPGIGPALAIALLLPITYTVSPASALIMFAAIYYGAMYGGSTTSILLNTPGESGSVITALEGHQMAKRGRAGSALATAAIGSFIAGTIATGILAFAAPSLAGWAIAVTAADYFALMLVAFTTVGTLLGSSMIRGLASLGVGLALGLVGSDLQSGAVRLTFGNLHAIDGIETVTVIVSLFAIGEALYIAGRARNSGWSIVPMKGKALMSREDWKRSWRPWLRGTAIGFPLGVIPAGGSEVPTFLSYATEKKLSKHKEEFGKGAIEGVAGPEAANNANAAGALVPLLALGLPTSATAAVVLVAFQSYNIQPGPLLFVTNPDIVWTLIASLFIGNTLLLLLNLPFVRVWVQLLKIPRPYLFSGITCFALMGAYVANNAIFDLWIALGVGVIGFAFRRFGVPITPLIIGLILGPMAELQMRRALQISAGDISALYATSLSKILYLVLFMVIIGPLVWNFKKKLAVKK
;
A
#
# COMPACT_ATOMS: atom_id res chain seq x y z
N MET A 1 2.63 30.29 -3.56
CA MET A 1 3.65 30.41 -4.63
C MET A 1 4.80 29.42 -4.41
N HIS A 2 5.37 29.33 -3.21
CA HIS A 2 6.52 28.44 -2.90
C HIS A 2 6.35 26.96 -3.30
N ASN A 3 5.20 26.34 -3.05
CA ASN A 3 4.98 24.92 -3.40
C ASN A 3 4.93 24.67 -4.91
N VAL A 4 4.42 25.63 -5.69
CA VAL A 4 4.35 25.51 -7.16
C VAL A 4 5.74 25.61 -7.77
N GLU A 5 6.54 26.56 -7.29
CA GLU A 5 7.94 26.71 -7.72
C GLU A 5 8.78 25.50 -7.37
N ALA A 6 8.64 24.98 -6.15
CA ALA A 6 9.31 23.74 -5.71
C ALA A 6 8.88 22.52 -6.54
N LEU A 7 7.62 22.44 -6.94
CA LEU A 7 7.15 21.38 -7.84
C LEU A 7 7.79 21.50 -9.23
N PHE A 8 7.95 22.71 -9.79
CA PHE A 8 8.64 22.91 -11.07
C PHE A 8 10.12 22.53 -10.97
N GLN A 9 10.80 22.86 -9.87
CA GLN A 9 12.17 22.39 -9.61
C GLN A 9 12.22 20.85 -9.49
N GLY A 10 11.22 20.25 -8.83
CA GLY A 10 11.04 18.81 -8.78
C GLY A 10 10.91 18.15 -10.16
N PHE A 11 10.20 18.79 -11.10
CA PHE A 11 10.14 18.31 -12.49
C PHE A 11 11.52 18.34 -13.18
N ALA A 12 12.33 19.36 -12.95
CA ALA A 12 13.68 19.40 -13.49
C ALA A 12 14.53 18.22 -12.98
N GLY A 13 14.42 17.89 -11.68
CA GLY A 13 15.04 16.71 -11.10
C GLY A 13 14.49 15.40 -11.66
N ALA A 14 13.17 15.26 -11.77
CA ALA A 14 12.51 14.05 -12.25
C ALA A 14 12.78 13.76 -13.74
N LEU A 15 13.04 14.79 -14.55
CA LEU A 15 13.32 14.68 -15.99
C LEU A 15 14.79 14.37 -16.31
N THR A 16 15.66 14.22 -15.30
CA THR A 16 17.04 13.73 -15.55
C THR A 16 17.00 12.33 -16.13
N LEU A 17 17.97 11.99 -16.99
CA LEU A 17 18.00 10.70 -17.69
C LEU A 17 17.94 9.52 -16.72
N ASN A 18 18.69 9.56 -15.62
CA ASN A 18 18.69 8.50 -14.62
C ASN A 18 17.30 8.33 -13.98
N ASN A 19 16.69 9.42 -13.52
CA ASN A 19 15.39 9.38 -12.86
C ASN A 19 14.28 8.95 -13.82
N LEU A 20 14.34 9.34 -15.09
CA LEU A 20 13.42 8.85 -16.13
C LEU A 20 13.59 7.36 -16.38
N LEU A 21 14.83 6.85 -16.45
CA LEU A 21 15.10 5.43 -16.62
C LEU A 21 14.58 4.61 -15.44
N PHE A 22 14.86 5.03 -14.21
CA PHE A 22 14.35 4.33 -13.02
C PHE A 22 12.83 4.46 -12.87
N GLY A 23 12.24 5.59 -13.26
CA GLY A 23 10.79 5.75 -13.36
C GLY A 23 10.16 4.81 -14.38
N LEU A 24 10.78 4.66 -15.56
CA LEU A 24 10.34 3.73 -16.60
C LEU A 24 10.47 2.27 -16.13
N ILE A 25 11.62 1.90 -15.56
CA ILE A 25 11.84 0.55 -14.99
C ILE A 25 10.78 0.28 -13.92
N GLY A 26 10.56 1.22 -12.99
CA GLY A 26 9.54 1.09 -11.96
C GLY A 26 8.14 0.93 -12.53
N THR A 27 7.78 1.68 -13.56
CA THR A 27 6.49 1.60 -14.25
C THR A 27 6.28 0.22 -14.90
N VAL A 28 7.30 -0.30 -15.60
CA VAL A 28 7.26 -1.63 -16.22
C VAL A 28 7.16 -2.73 -15.16
N LEU A 29 8.03 -2.70 -14.15
CA LEU A 29 8.03 -3.69 -13.07
C LEU A 29 6.74 -3.63 -12.25
N GLY A 30 6.24 -2.44 -11.95
CA GLY A 30 4.98 -2.26 -11.25
C GLY A 30 3.81 -2.85 -12.02
N THR A 31 3.69 -2.54 -13.31
CA THR A 31 2.66 -3.13 -14.18
C THR A 31 2.76 -4.65 -14.22
N LEU A 32 3.98 -5.18 -14.40
CA LEU A 32 4.26 -6.62 -14.40
C LEU A 32 3.78 -7.28 -13.11
N VAL A 33 4.16 -6.70 -11.97
CA VAL A 33 3.79 -7.18 -10.63
C VAL A 33 2.28 -7.13 -10.41
N GLY A 34 1.65 -6.03 -10.80
CA GLY A 34 0.19 -5.89 -10.71
C GLY A 34 -0.57 -6.90 -11.57
N VAL A 35 -0.04 -7.21 -12.76
CA VAL A 35 -0.62 -8.24 -13.65
C VAL A 35 -0.45 -9.64 -13.08
N LEU A 36 0.53 -9.91 -12.23
CA LEU A 36 0.78 -11.24 -11.68
C LEU A 36 0.02 -11.43 -10.35
N PRO A 37 -1.04 -12.27 -10.30
CA PRO A 37 -1.84 -12.43 -9.08
C PRO A 37 -1.04 -13.00 -7.92
N GLY A 38 -1.20 -12.40 -6.76
CA GLY A 38 -0.50 -12.78 -5.52
C GLY A 38 0.84 -12.06 -5.32
N ILE A 39 1.27 -11.21 -6.26
CA ILE A 39 2.47 -10.39 -6.14
C ILE A 39 2.01 -8.94 -6.00
N GLY A 40 1.93 -8.44 -4.78
CA GLY A 40 1.58 -7.05 -4.53
C GLY A 40 2.78 -6.09 -4.67
N PRO A 41 2.53 -4.76 -4.76
CA PRO A 41 3.59 -3.76 -4.84
C PRO A 41 4.53 -3.77 -3.63
N ALA A 42 4.03 -4.08 -2.44
CA ALA A 42 4.85 -4.20 -1.24
C ALA A 42 5.97 -5.24 -1.40
N LEU A 43 5.63 -6.43 -1.92
CA LEU A 43 6.61 -7.47 -2.20
C LEU A 43 7.66 -7.02 -3.23
N ALA A 44 7.21 -6.40 -4.32
CA ALA A 44 8.11 -5.98 -5.38
C ALA A 44 9.13 -4.93 -4.90
N ILE A 45 8.66 -3.93 -4.15
CA ILE A 45 9.53 -2.91 -3.57
C ILE A 45 10.53 -3.53 -2.61
N ALA A 46 10.05 -4.41 -1.70
CA ALA A 46 10.90 -5.06 -0.72
C ALA A 46 11.99 -5.95 -1.36
N LEU A 47 11.65 -6.70 -2.42
CA LEU A 47 12.62 -7.52 -3.16
C LEU A 47 13.70 -6.69 -3.87
N LEU A 48 13.34 -5.51 -4.36
CA LEU A 48 14.26 -4.66 -5.11
C LEU A 48 15.08 -3.74 -4.20
N LEU A 49 14.61 -3.49 -2.98
CA LEU A 49 15.26 -2.55 -2.07
C LEU A 49 16.76 -2.87 -1.83
N PRO A 50 17.18 -4.11 -1.53
CA PRO A 50 18.60 -4.41 -1.37
C PRO A 50 19.44 -4.16 -2.64
N ILE A 51 18.84 -4.36 -3.82
CA ILE A 51 19.51 -4.16 -5.10
C ILE A 51 19.74 -2.67 -5.38
N THR A 52 18.90 -1.81 -4.83
CA THR A 52 18.94 -0.35 -5.08
C THR A 52 19.93 0.40 -4.19
N TYR A 53 20.60 -0.22 -3.24
CA TYR A 53 21.59 0.47 -2.38
C TYR A 53 22.76 1.09 -3.14
N THR A 54 23.02 0.65 -4.37
CA THR A 54 24.03 1.25 -5.26
C THR A 54 23.49 2.41 -6.10
N VAL A 55 22.20 2.69 -6.01
CA VAL A 55 21.49 3.70 -6.81
C VAL A 55 21.26 4.95 -5.95
N SER A 56 21.19 6.12 -6.59
CA SER A 56 20.87 7.36 -5.87
C SER A 56 19.51 7.27 -5.16
N PRO A 57 19.37 7.85 -3.95
CA PRO A 57 18.11 7.79 -3.20
C PRO A 57 16.91 8.29 -4.00
N ALA A 58 17.06 9.38 -4.76
CA ALA A 58 16.00 9.93 -5.59
C ALA A 58 15.54 8.94 -6.67
N SER A 59 16.47 8.35 -7.41
CA SER A 59 16.15 7.37 -8.47
C SER A 59 15.49 6.11 -7.92
N ALA A 60 15.95 5.61 -6.78
CA ALA A 60 15.37 4.43 -6.12
C ALA A 60 13.94 4.71 -5.64
N LEU A 61 13.72 5.84 -4.96
CA LEU A 61 12.40 6.22 -4.47
C LEU A 61 11.41 6.49 -5.62
N ILE A 62 11.87 7.09 -6.72
CA ILE A 62 11.09 7.25 -7.95
C ILE A 62 10.69 5.88 -8.50
N MET A 63 11.61 4.94 -8.58
CA MET A 63 11.33 3.58 -9.03
C MET A 63 10.27 2.90 -8.14
N PHE A 64 10.41 3.00 -6.82
CA PHE A 64 9.45 2.40 -5.88
C PHE A 64 8.07 3.03 -5.96
N ALA A 65 7.97 4.35 -6.10
CA ALA A 65 6.71 5.04 -6.31
C ALA A 65 6.05 4.65 -7.64
N ALA A 66 6.86 4.50 -8.70
CA ALA A 66 6.38 4.03 -9.99
C ALA A 66 5.93 2.55 -9.94
N ILE A 67 6.60 1.68 -9.16
CA ILE A 67 6.14 0.31 -8.88
C ILE A 67 4.79 0.33 -8.15
N TYR A 68 4.64 1.19 -7.15
CA TYR A 68 3.39 1.31 -6.41
C TYR A 68 2.22 1.66 -7.34
N TYR A 69 2.35 2.73 -8.11
CA TYR A 69 1.32 3.16 -9.06
C TYR A 69 1.10 2.12 -10.17
N GLY A 70 2.20 1.53 -10.69
CA GLY A 70 2.14 0.53 -11.74
C GLY A 70 1.38 -0.73 -11.34
N ALA A 71 1.54 -1.17 -10.09
CA ALA A 71 0.83 -2.34 -9.58
C ALA A 71 -0.68 -2.09 -9.45
N MET A 72 -1.10 -0.86 -9.07
CA MET A 72 -2.51 -0.49 -9.05
C MET A 72 -3.14 -0.61 -10.45
N TYR A 73 -2.44 -0.16 -11.48
CA TYR A 73 -2.85 -0.31 -12.88
C TYR A 73 -2.88 -1.78 -13.34
N GLY A 74 -1.80 -2.52 -13.08
CA GLY A 74 -1.64 -3.90 -13.53
C GLY A 74 -2.71 -4.82 -12.97
N GLY A 75 -3.12 -4.60 -11.72
CA GLY A 75 -4.13 -5.39 -11.00
C GLY A 75 -5.49 -5.43 -11.70
N SER A 76 -5.88 -4.35 -12.39
CA SER A 76 -7.11 -4.29 -13.16
C SER A 76 -7.13 -5.26 -14.34
N THR A 77 -5.98 -5.50 -14.97
CA THR A 77 -5.87 -6.39 -16.13
C THR A 77 -6.29 -7.83 -15.77
N THR A 78 -5.77 -8.34 -14.67
CA THR A 78 -6.13 -9.70 -14.21
C THR A 78 -7.53 -9.78 -13.63
N SER A 79 -7.98 -8.75 -12.94
CA SER A 79 -9.35 -8.64 -12.46
C SER A 79 -10.35 -8.74 -13.61
N ILE A 80 -10.11 -8.03 -14.70
CA ILE A 80 -10.98 -7.99 -15.88
C ILE A 80 -10.88 -9.30 -16.68
N LEU A 81 -9.68 -9.79 -16.98
CA LEU A 81 -9.50 -10.90 -17.92
C LEU A 81 -9.54 -12.29 -17.29
N LEU A 82 -9.20 -12.42 -16.00
CA LEU A 82 -9.09 -13.70 -15.29
C LEU A 82 -10.10 -13.87 -14.15
N ASN A 83 -10.85 -12.82 -13.79
CA ASN A 83 -11.65 -12.80 -12.56
C ASN A 83 -10.80 -13.10 -11.30
N THR A 84 -9.54 -12.75 -11.35
CA THR A 84 -8.59 -12.94 -10.25
C THR A 84 -7.91 -11.61 -10.00
N PRO A 85 -8.14 -10.96 -8.87
CA PRO A 85 -7.55 -9.67 -8.60
C PRO A 85 -6.02 -9.78 -8.52
N GLY A 86 -5.32 -8.87 -9.20
CA GLY A 86 -3.86 -8.77 -9.13
C GLY A 86 -3.41 -8.23 -7.77
N GLU A 87 -4.19 -7.30 -7.23
CA GLU A 87 -4.00 -6.74 -5.89
C GLU A 87 -5.36 -6.52 -5.20
N SER A 88 -5.36 -6.22 -3.89
CA SER A 88 -6.59 -6.21 -3.10
C SER A 88 -7.60 -5.13 -3.50
N GLY A 89 -7.14 -3.98 -3.96
CA GLY A 89 -8.00 -2.89 -4.43
C GLY A 89 -8.75 -3.20 -5.73
N SER A 90 -8.21 -4.10 -6.56
CA SER A 90 -8.82 -4.48 -7.84
C SER A 90 -9.88 -5.59 -7.73
N VAL A 91 -10.16 -6.10 -6.53
CA VAL A 91 -11.21 -7.12 -6.29
C VAL A 91 -12.57 -6.66 -6.80
N ILE A 92 -12.94 -5.42 -6.53
CA ILE A 92 -14.24 -4.86 -6.91
C ILE A 92 -14.35 -4.67 -8.42
N THR A 93 -13.26 -4.31 -9.08
CA THR A 93 -13.20 -4.20 -10.54
C THR A 93 -13.51 -5.52 -11.24
N ALA A 94 -13.18 -6.67 -10.62
CA ALA A 94 -13.49 -7.97 -11.17
C ALA A 94 -15.01 -8.22 -11.30
N LEU A 95 -15.84 -7.66 -10.41
CA LEU A 95 -17.28 -7.87 -10.41
C LEU A 95 -17.94 -7.46 -11.74
N GLU A 96 -17.58 -6.28 -12.24
CA GLU A 96 -18.14 -5.75 -13.49
C GLU A 96 -17.23 -5.95 -14.68
N GLY A 97 -15.91 -5.72 -14.49
CA GLY A 97 -14.93 -5.78 -15.56
C GLY A 97 -14.84 -7.15 -16.21
N HIS A 98 -14.91 -8.22 -15.42
CA HIS A 98 -14.92 -9.58 -15.94
C HIS A 98 -16.22 -9.91 -16.68
N GLN A 99 -17.37 -9.41 -16.24
CA GLN A 99 -18.64 -9.57 -16.94
C GLN A 99 -18.62 -8.80 -18.28
N MET A 100 -18.03 -7.61 -18.32
CA MET A 100 -17.80 -6.88 -19.57
C MET A 100 -16.91 -7.70 -20.51
N ALA A 101 -15.82 -8.29 -20.01
CA ALA A 101 -14.89 -9.10 -20.80
C ALA A 101 -15.61 -10.32 -21.41
N LYS A 102 -16.42 -11.05 -20.63
CA LYS A 102 -17.25 -12.19 -21.12
C LYS A 102 -18.21 -11.79 -22.24
N ARG A 103 -18.69 -10.55 -22.22
CA ARG A 103 -19.58 -10.00 -23.25
C ARG A 103 -18.82 -9.40 -24.45
N GLY A 104 -17.49 -9.65 -24.55
CA GLY A 104 -16.66 -9.15 -25.65
C GLY A 104 -16.22 -7.69 -25.50
N ARG A 105 -16.49 -7.03 -24.35
CA ARG A 105 -16.14 -5.65 -24.06
C ARG A 105 -14.90 -5.52 -23.17
N ALA A 106 -13.98 -6.49 -23.22
CA ALA A 106 -12.73 -6.46 -22.48
C ALA A 106 -11.90 -5.20 -22.76
N GLY A 107 -11.83 -4.79 -24.04
CA GLY A 107 -11.11 -3.59 -24.46
C GLY A 107 -11.68 -2.30 -23.84
N SER A 108 -13.00 -2.15 -23.78
CA SER A 108 -13.65 -1.00 -23.13
C SER A 108 -13.39 -0.99 -21.62
N ALA A 109 -13.47 -2.15 -20.96
CA ALA A 109 -13.23 -2.26 -19.52
C ALA A 109 -11.77 -1.86 -19.18
N LEU A 110 -10.79 -2.39 -19.92
CA LEU A 110 -9.37 -2.09 -19.75
C LEU A 110 -9.05 -0.61 -20.03
N ALA A 111 -9.64 -0.04 -21.10
CA ALA A 111 -9.46 1.38 -21.39
C ALA A 111 -10.09 2.28 -20.32
N THR A 112 -11.28 1.92 -19.82
CA THR A 112 -11.96 2.65 -18.73
C THR A 112 -11.13 2.63 -17.46
N ALA A 113 -10.56 1.48 -17.10
CA ALA A 113 -9.67 1.34 -15.97
C ALA A 113 -8.41 2.20 -16.15
N ALA A 114 -7.69 2.06 -17.26
CA ALA A 114 -6.44 2.77 -17.52
C ALA A 114 -6.61 4.30 -17.54
N ILE A 115 -7.62 4.80 -18.25
CA ILE A 115 -7.88 6.25 -18.37
C ILE A 115 -8.36 6.80 -17.02
N GLY A 116 -9.24 6.08 -16.32
CA GLY A 116 -9.73 6.48 -15.01
C GLY A 116 -8.62 6.55 -13.96
N SER A 117 -7.74 5.55 -13.96
CA SER A 117 -6.56 5.53 -13.10
C SER A 117 -5.61 6.70 -13.39
N PHE A 118 -5.38 7.03 -14.67
CA PHE A 118 -4.58 8.19 -15.07
C PHE A 118 -5.17 9.51 -14.58
N ILE A 119 -6.46 9.72 -14.80
CA ILE A 119 -7.16 10.94 -14.37
C ILE A 119 -7.11 11.04 -12.84
N ALA A 120 -7.48 9.98 -12.16
CA ALA A 120 -7.50 9.95 -10.70
C ALA A 120 -6.11 10.12 -10.09
N GLY A 121 -5.10 9.41 -10.60
CA GLY A 121 -3.71 9.52 -10.15
C GLY A 121 -3.16 10.93 -10.38
N THR A 122 -3.45 11.56 -11.51
CA THR A 122 -3.00 12.93 -11.81
C THR A 122 -3.64 13.95 -10.87
N ILE A 123 -4.97 13.90 -10.70
CA ILE A 123 -5.68 14.80 -9.77
C ILE A 123 -5.18 14.57 -8.33
N ALA A 124 -5.08 13.32 -7.90
CA ALA A 124 -4.67 12.96 -6.56
C ALA A 124 -3.20 13.36 -6.27
N THR A 125 -2.28 13.20 -7.25
CA THR A 125 -0.91 13.70 -7.13
C THR A 125 -0.86 15.23 -7.04
N GLY A 126 -1.73 15.93 -7.79
CA GLY A 126 -1.90 17.39 -7.64
C GLY A 126 -2.33 17.77 -6.23
N ILE A 127 -3.32 17.06 -5.66
CA ILE A 127 -3.74 17.30 -4.28
C ILE A 127 -2.61 16.95 -3.29
N LEU A 128 -1.88 15.86 -3.50
CA LEU A 128 -0.72 15.45 -2.69
C LEU A 128 0.33 16.57 -2.62
N ALA A 129 0.65 17.22 -3.74
CA ALA A 129 1.65 18.29 -3.81
C ALA A 129 1.34 19.50 -2.91
N PHE A 130 0.07 19.71 -2.59
CA PHE A 130 -0.35 20.77 -1.67
C PHE A 130 -0.69 20.25 -0.26
N ALA A 131 -1.30 19.08 -0.18
CA ALA A 131 -1.76 18.51 1.09
C ALA A 131 -0.59 18.05 1.97
N ALA A 132 0.44 17.41 1.40
CA ALA A 132 1.54 16.87 2.19
C ALA A 132 2.41 17.96 2.84
N PRO A 133 2.86 19.04 2.13
CA PRO A 133 3.57 20.13 2.78
C PRO A 133 2.74 20.87 3.83
N SER A 134 1.43 21.04 3.56
CA SER A 134 0.52 21.71 4.50
C SER A 134 0.35 20.89 5.79
N LEU A 135 0.18 19.58 5.66
CA LEU A 135 0.12 18.67 6.80
C LEU A 135 1.46 18.62 7.56
N ALA A 136 2.59 18.59 6.84
CA ALA A 136 3.90 18.63 7.45
C ALA A 136 4.13 19.92 8.26
N GLY A 137 3.73 21.07 7.70
CA GLY A 137 3.80 22.36 8.43
C GLY A 137 2.96 22.36 9.71
N TRP A 138 1.76 21.79 9.68
CA TRP A 138 0.94 21.63 10.88
C TRP A 138 1.56 20.61 11.85
N ALA A 139 2.16 19.55 11.36
CA ALA A 139 2.74 18.48 12.16
C ALA A 139 3.99 18.90 12.97
N ILE A 140 4.63 20.03 12.65
CA ILE A 140 5.72 20.59 13.45
C ILE A 140 5.25 20.95 14.87
N ALA A 141 3.99 21.34 15.03
CA ALA A 141 3.39 21.65 16.34
C ALA A 141 2.95 20.41 17.12
N VAL A 142 2.98 19.22 16.54
CA VAL A 142 2.53 17.95 17.15
C VAL A 142 3.59 17.49 18.15
N THR A 143 3.17 17.25 19.38
CA THR A 143 4.06 16.80 20.47
C THR A 143 4.34 15.30 20.42
N ALA A 144 5.32 14.84 21.19
CA ALA A 144 5.61 13.40 21.31
C ALA A 144 4.41 12.59 21.84
N ALA A 145 3.64 13.18 22.75
CA ALA A 145 2.40 12.58 23.28
C ALA A 145 1.32 12.42 22.19
N ASP A 146 1.17 13.43 21.33
CA ASP A 146 0.24 13.40 20.21
C ASP A 146 0.64 12.34 19.18
N TYR A 147 1.94 12.26 18.85
CA TYR A 147 2.47 11.21 17.96
C TYR A 147 2.22 9.82 18.52
N PHE A 148 2.42 9.61 19.81
CA PHE A 148 2.11 8.34 20.47
C PHE A 148 0.61 8.00 20.34
N ALA A 149 -0.27 8.94 20.66
CA ALA A 149 -1.72 8.77 20.52
C ALA A 149 -2.13 8.47 19.07
N LEU A 150 -1.51 9.15 18.10
CA LEU A 150 -1.75 8.94 16.67
C LEU A 150 -1.34 7.53 16.23
N MET A 151 -0.21 7.01 16.72
CA MET A 151 0.24 5.64 16.45
C MET A 151 -0.71 4.60 17.06
N LEU A 152 -1.24 4.84 18.27
CA LEU A 152 -2.26 3.97 18.86
C LEU A 152 -3.55 3.94 18.02
N VAL A 153 -3.97 5.08 17.47
CA VAL A 153 -5.11 5.13 16.54
C VAL A 153 -4.79 4.33 15.28
N ALA A 154 -3.58 4.49 14.71
CA ALA A 154 -3.15 3.72 13.54
C ALA A 154 -3.14 2.21 13.82
N PHE A 155 -2.55 1.76 14.93
CA PHE A 155 -2.54 0.34 15.34
C PHE A 155 -3.95 -0.22 15.47
N THR A 156 -4.81 0.51 16.15
CA THR A 156 -6.19 0.06 16.40
C THR A 156 -6.99 0.02 15.10
N THR A 157 -6.89 1.04 14.28
CA THR A 157 -7.59 1.12 13.00
C THR A 157 -7.18 -0.02 12.08
N VAL A 158 -5.87 -0.24 11.93
CA VAL A 158 -5.34 -1.31 11.10
C VAL A 158 -5.64 -2.69 11.68
N GLY A 159 -5.51 -2.86 12.99
CA GLY A 159 -5.81 -4.13 13.66
C GLY A 159 -7.29 -4.51 13.63
N THR A 160 -8.20 -3.53 13.62
CA THR A 160 -9.64 -3.79 13.71
C THR A 160 -10.36 -3.80 12.37
N LEU A 161 -9.94 -2.98 11.40
CA LEU A 161 -10.61 -2.84 10.10
C LEU A 161 -10.08 -3.82 9.05
N LEU A 162 -8.84 -4.32 9.20
CA LEU A 162 -8.22 -5.25 8.26
C LEU A 162 -8.49 -6.69 8.66
N GLY A 163 -9.44 -7.30 7.99
CA GLY A 163 -9.69 -8.72 8.10
C GLY A 163 -11.09 -9.10 8.59
N SER A 164 -11.40 -10.38 8.52
CA SER A 164 -12.69 -10.95 8.91
C SER A 164 -12.91 -10.99 10.44
N SER A 165 -11.87 -10.68 11.24
CA SER A 165 -11.89 -10.79 12.71
C SER A 165 -10.92 -9.80 13.35
N MET A 166 -11.42 -8.95 14.22
CA MET A 166 -10.63 -8.03 15.05
C MET A 166 -9.54 -8.77 15.86
N ILE A 167 -9.85 -9.95 16.39
CA ILE A 167 -8.87 -10.75 17.17
C ILE A 167 -7.69 -11.14 16.30
N ARG A 168 -7.92 -11.56 15.05
CA ARG A 168 -6.84 -11.92 14.12
C ARG A 168 -5.99 -10.72 13.74
N GLY A 169 -6.60 -9.56 13.52
CA GLY A 169 -5.89 -8.32 13.26
C GLY A 169 -5.01 -7.88 14.42
N LEU A 170 -5.54 -7.90 15.64
CA LEU A 170 -4.78 -7.57 16.85
C LEU A 170 -3.68 -8.59 17.17
N ALA A 171 -3.93 -9.89 16.95
CA ALA A 171 -2.89 -10.92 17.09
C ALA A 171 -1.74 -10.70 16.09
N SER A 172 -2.08 -10.38 14.85
CA SER A 172 -1.10 -10.03 13.81
C SER A 172 -0.27 -8.80 14.19
N LEU A 173 -0.92 -7.75 14.68
CA LEU A 173 -0.26 -6.55 15.20
C LEU A 173 0.68 -6.89 16.36
N GLY A 174 0.22 -7.72 17.32
CA GLY A 174 1.03 -8.15 18.47
C GLY A 174 2.30 -8.88 18.06
N VAL A 175 2.22 -9.76 17.06
CA VAL A 175 3.42 -10.41 16.48
C VAL A 175 4.35 -9.38 15.87
N GLY A 176 3.83 -8.40 15.12
CA GLY A 176 4.63 -7.33 14.53
C GLY A 176 5.33 -6.48 15.59
N LEU A 177 4.60 -6.07 16.63
CA LEU A 177 5.18 -5.33 17.77
C LEU A 177 6.30 -6.12 18.45
N ALA A 178 6.09 -7.42 18.68
CA ALA A 178 7.10 -8.29 19.30
C ALA A 178 8.37 -8.40 18.45
N LEU A 179 8.22 -8.55 17.13
CA LEU A 179 9.36 -8.59 16.21
C LEU A 179 10.10 -7.25 16.15
N GLY A 180 9.38 -6.12 16.18
CA GLY A 180 9.97 -4.78 16.14
C GLY A 180 10.69 -4.38 17.42
N LEU A 181 10.43 -5.07 18.53
CA LEU A 181 11.09 -4.84 19.83
C LEU A 181 12.30 -5.77 20.08
N VAL A 182 12.63 -6.64 19.15
CA VAL A 182 13.86 -7.47 19.22
C VAL A 182 15.07 -6.57 19.03
N GLY A 183 16.11 -6.78 19.85
CA GLY A 183 17.37 -6.05 19.73
C GLY A 183 17.68 -5.12 20.89
N SER A 184 18.57 -4.18 20.67
CA SER A 184 18.98 -3.21 21.67
C SER A 184 18.02 -2.03 21.74
N ASP A 185 17.56 -1.69 22.91
CA ASP A 185 16.82 -0.47 23.17
C ASP A 185 17.71 0.76 22.96
N LEU A 186 17.34 1.63 22.04
CA LEU A 186 18.11 2.83 21.68
C LEU A 186 18.28 3.84 22.84
N GLN A 187 17.41 3.81 23.85
CA GLN A 187 17.47 4.75 24.97
C GLN A 187 18.23 4.19 26.20
N SER A 188 17.99 2.92 26.53
CA SER A 188 18.58 2.30 27.72
C SER A 188 19.78 1.39 27.42
N GLY A 189 19.99 1.03 26.16
CA GLY A 189 20.98 0.02 25.75
C GLY A 189 20.63 -1.41 26.19
N ALA A 190 19.44 -1.64 26.78
CA ALA A 190 19.02 -2.95 27.23
C ALA A 190 18.72 -3.86 26.05
N VAL A 191 19.28 -5.06 26.07
CA VAL A 191 19.05 -6.08 25.04
C VAL A 191 17.76 -6.83 25.33
N ARG A 192 16.87 -6.93 24.31
CA ARG A 192 15.53 -7.51 24.44
C ARG A 192 15.29 -8.60 23.41
N LEU A 193 14.68 -9.69 23.84
CA LEU A 193 14.18 -10.78 22.99
C LEU A 193 15.22 -11.38 22.04
N THR A 194 16.51 -11.23 22.34
CA THR A 194 17.61 -11.78 21.52
C THR A 194 17.95 -13.21 21.84
N PHE A 195 17.46 -13.73 22.98
CA PHE A 195 17.71 -15.09 23.46
C PHE A 195 19.22 -15.47 23.48
N GLY A 196 20.10 -14.48 23.72
CA GLY A 196 21.54 -14.64 23.74
C GLY A 196 22.22 -14.70 22.36
N ASN A 197 21.48 -14.47 21.28
CA ASN A 197 22.06 -14.43 19.94
C ASN A 197 22.63 -13.04 19.65
N LEU A 198 23.92 -12.98 19.34
CA LEU A 198 24.62 -11.72 19.03
C LEU A 198 24.11 -11.05 17.74
N HIS A 199 23.71 -11.83 16.73
CA HIS A 199 23.15 -11.27 15.49
C HIS A 199 21.77 -10.62 15.69
N ALA A 200 21.07 -10.94 16.78
CA ALA A 200 19.78 -10.34 17.11
C ALA A 200 19.91 -9.04 17.93
N ILE A 201 21.12 -8.63 18.32
CA ILE A 201 21.36 -7.41 19.11
C ILE A 201 21.01 -6.16 18.30
N ASP A 202 21.31 -6.17 17.00
CA ASP A 202 20.98 -5.06 16.08
C ASP A 202 19.50 -5.08 15.62
N GLY A 203 18.71 -6.02 16.15
CA GLY A 203 17.32 -6.24 15.79
C GLY A 203 17.13 -7.20 14.63
N ILE A 204 15.87 -7.33 14.21
CA ILE A 204 15.51 -8.11 13.01
C ILE A 204 15.34 -7.14 11.85
N GLU A 205 16.08 -7.37 10.76
CA GLU A 205 16.03 -6.53 9.57
C GLU A 205 14.60 -6.48 8.99
N THR A 206 14.03 -5.28 8.94
CA THR A 206 12.62 -5.10 8.54
C THR A 206 12.35 -5.56 7.11
N VAL A 207 13.32 -5.35 6.20
CA VAL A 207 13.20 -5.79 4.80
C VAL A 207 13.14 -7.30 4.73
N THR A 208 13.99 -8.00 5.50
CA THR A 208 13.99 -9.47 5.60
C THR A 208 12.65 -10.00 6.07
N VAL A 209 12.02 -9.40 7.08
CA VAL A 209 10.68 -9.78 7.55
C VAL A 209 9.63 -9.59 6.46
N ILE A 210 9.60 -8.43 5.81
CA ILE A 210 8.61 -8.09 4.79
C ILE A 210 8.72 -9.01 3.59
N VAL A 211 9.94 -9.21 3.07
CA VAL A 211 10.22 -10.10 1.94
C VAL A 211 9.79 -11.53 2.28
N SER A 212 10.10 -11.99 3.48
CA SER A 212 9.77 -13.35 3.91
C SER A 212 8.27 -13.60 4.03
N LEU A 213 7.53 -12.64 4.58
CA LEU A 213 6.07 -12.72 4.70
C LEU A 213 5.38 -12.80 3.35
N PHE A 214 5.77 -11.92 2.41
CA PHE A 214 5.12 -11.82 1.12
C PHE A 214 5.66 -12.79 0.07
N ALA A 215 6.99 -13.04 0.02
CA ALA A 215 7.58 -13.92 -0.97
C ALA A 215 7.52 -15.37 -0.54
N ILE A 216 8.19 -15.71 0.56
CA ILE A 216 8.31 -17.09 1.03
C ILE A 216 6.95 -17.59 1.52
N GLY A 217 6.22 -16.78 2.31
CA GLY A 217 4.90 -17.11 2.82
C GLY A 217 3.89 -17.40 1.71
N GLU A 218 3.82 -16.56 0.67
CA GLU A 218 2.92 -16.76 -0.46
C GLU A 218 3.36 -17.94 -1.35
N ALA A 219 4.66 -18.10 -1.58
CA ALA A 219 5.20 -19.25 -2.33
C ALA A 219 4.83 -20.59 -1.66
N LEU A 220 5.00 -20.70 -0.35
CA LEU A 220 4.61 -21.87 0.43
C LEU A 220 3.08 -22.10 0.36
N TYR A 221 2.30 -21.04 0.46
CA TYR A 221 0.84 -21.12 0.39
C TYR A 221 0.35 -21.62 -0.97
N ILE A 222 0.95 -21.14 -2.05
CA ILE A 222 0.60 -21.55 -3.42
C ILE A 222 1.10 -22.96 -3.70
N ALA A 223 2.33 -23.32 -3.26
CA ALA A 223 2.86 -24.68 -3.40
C ALA A 223 1.96 -25.71 -2.71
N GLY A 224 1.41 -25.39 -1.53
CA GLY A 224 0.48 -26.25 -0.81
C GLY A 224 -0.90 -26.41 -1.47
N ARG A 225 -1.25 -25.55 -2.45
CA ARG A 225 -2.53 -25.58 -3.19
C ARG A 225 -2.39 -25.97 -4.66
N ALA A 226 -1.21 -26.33 -5.12
CA ALA A 226 -0.92 -26.66 -6.52
C ALA A 226 -1.64 -27.93 -6.97
N ARG A 227 -2.97 -27.83 -7.15
CA ARG A 227 -3.79 -28.80 -7.87
C ARG A 227 -4.43 -28.07 -9.05
N ASN A 228 -3.93 -28.34 -10.26
CA ASN A 228 -4.51 -28.14 -11.59
C ASN A 228 -5.69 -27.18 -11.74
N SER A 229 -5.49 -25.88 -11.58
CA SER A 229 -6.42 -24.89 -12.10
C SER A 229 -5.69 -24.08 -13.18
N GLY A 230 -5.82 -24.52 -14.42
CA GLY A 230 -5.44 -23.70 -15.56
C GLY A 230 -6.21 -22.37 -15.53
N TRP A 231 -5.54 -21.30 -15.88
CA TRP A 231 -6.18 -19.99 -16.03
C TRP A 231 -7.10 -20.01 -17.25
N SER A 232 -8.38 -19.72 -17.06
CA SER A 232 -9.28 -19.43 -18.18
C SER A 232 -9.20 -17.94 -18.50
N ILE A 233 -8.28 -17.59 -19.39
CA ILE A 233 -8.11 -16.20 -19.85
C ILE A 233 -9.22 -15.88 -20.85
N VAL A 234 -10.03 -14.85 -20.57
CA VAL A 234 -10.98 -14.33 -21.56
C VAL A 234 -10.17 -13.55 -22.61
N PRO A 235 -10.17 -13.98 -23.88
CA PRO A 235 -9.36 -13.34 -24.90
C PRO A 235 -9.86 -11.94 -25.21
N MET A 236 -8.95 -10.95 -25.22
CA MET A 236 -9.27 -9.61 -25.68
C MET A 236 -9.38 -9.59 -27.20
N LYS A 237 -10.58 -9.35 -27.72
CA LYS A 237 -10.81 -9.12 -29.15
C LYS A 237 -10.79 -7.61 -29.43
N GLY A 238 -10.06 -7.19 -30.48
CA GLY A 238 -9.99 -5.79 -30.88
C GLY A 238 -8.98 -4.93 -30.10
N LYS A 239 -9.16 -3.61 -30.11
CA LYS A 239 -8.33 -2.61 -29.44
C LYS A 239 -8.93 -2.23 -28.09
N ALA A 240 -8.09 -1.77 -27.16
CA ALA A 240 -8.54 -1.20 -25.89
C ALA A 240 -9.04 0.26 -26.13
N LEU A 241 -10.28 0.39 -26.52
CA LEU A 241 -10.90 1.67 -26.84
C LEU A 241 -12.29 1.79 -26.19
N MET A 242 -12.65 3.01 -25.81
CA MET A 242 -13.96 3.35 -25.26
C MET A 242 -14.87 3.93 -26.35
N SER A 243 -16.15 3.60 -26.31
CA SER A 243 -17.18 4.25 -27.11
C SER A 243 -17.51 5.64 -26.53
N ARG A 244 -18.21 6.47 -27.30
CA ARG A 244 -18.71 7.78 -26.80
C ARG A 244 -19.64 7.60 -25.60
N GLU A 245 -20.42 6.53 -25.58
CA GLU A 245 -21.29 6.22 -24.46
C GLU A 245 -20.48 5.80 -23.22
N ASP A 246 -19.43 4.99 -23.40
CA ASP A 246 -18.53 4.62 -22.31
C ASP A 246 -17.90 5.86 -21.65
N TRP A 247 -17.46 6.85 -22.44
CA TRP A 247 -16.96 8.12 -21.96
C TRP A 247 -17.98 8.91 -21.15
N LYS A 248 -19.21 9.06 -21.68
CA LYS A 248 -20.30 9.77 -20.99
C LYS A 248 -20.66 9.12 -19.65
N ARG A 249 -20.57 7.79 -19.58
CA ARG A 249 -20.90 7.04 -18.38
C ARG A 249 -19.73 6.99 -17.36
N SER A 250 -18.48 7.15 -17.78
CA SER A 250 -17.29 6.96 -16.94
C SER A 250 -16.73 8.23 -16.30
N TRP A 251 -16.83 9.40 -16.94
CA TRP A 251 -16.14 10.60 -16.47
C TRP A 251 -16.57 11.07 -15.06
N ARG A 252 -17.88 11.00 -14.75
CA ARG A 252 -18.40 11.32 -13.42
C ARG A 252 -17.97 10.29 -12.35
N PRO A 253 -18.10 8.98 -12.59
CA PRO A 253 -17.52 7.96 -11.76
C PRO A 253 -16.03 8.16 -11.45
N TRP A 254 -15.20 8.52 -12.44
CA TRP A 254 -13.78 8.80 -12.20
C TRP A 254 -13.57 9.94 -11.20
N LEU A 255 -14.28 11.05 -11.34
CA LEU A 255 -14.16 12.17 -10.39
C LEU A 255 -14.68 11.81 -8.99
N ARG A 256 -15.79 11.10 -8.89
CA ARG A 256 -16.32 10.65 -7.60
C ARG A 256 -15.43 9.62 -6.94
N GLY A 257 -14.92 8.67 -7.72
CA GLY A 257 -13.93 7.70 -7.25
C GLY A 257 -12.69 8.38 -6.70
N THR A 258 -12.16 9.38 -7.41
CA THR A 258 -11.02 10.19 -6.94
C THR A 258 -11.34 10.89 -5.61
N ALA A 259 -12.52 11.53 -5.52
CA ALA A 259 -12.96 12.23 -4.32
C ALA A 259 -13.19 11.30 -3.11
N ILE A 260 -13.52 10.04 -3.34
CA ILE A 260 -13.64 9.01 -2.30
C ILE A 260 -12.27 8.39 -1.95
N GLY A 261 -11.49 8.08 -2.98
CA GLY A 261 -10.23 7.35 -2.83
C GLY A 261 -9.15 8.13 -2.10
N PHE A 262 -8.95 9.39 -2.49
CA PHE A 262 -7.88 10.20 -1.92
C PHE A 262 -8.00 10.42 -0.41
N PRO A 263 -9.14 10.90 0.15
CA PRO A 263 -9.26 11.09 1.60
C PRO A 263 -9.14 9.79 2.39
N LEU A 264 -9.66 8.67 1.85
CA LEU A 264 -9.56 7.38 2.50
C LEU A 264 -8.13 6.81 2.46
N GLY A 265 -7.31 7.21 1.49
CA GLY A 265 -5.89 6.91 1.47
C GLY A 265 -5.11 7.60 2.58
N VAL A 266 -5.51 8.81 2.97
CA VAL A 266 -4.89 9.56 4.07
C VAL A 266 -5.16 8.89 5.43
N ILE A 267 -6.26 8.18 5.55
CA ILE A 267 -6.65 7.52 6.81
C ILE A 267 -6.05 6.10 6.84
N PRO A 268 -5.49 5.63 7.97
CA PRO A 268 -4.98 4.27 8.09
C PRO A 268 -6.15 3.26 8.18
N ALA A 269 -6.89 3.12 7.07
CA ALA A 269 -8.08 2.26 6.95
C ALA A 269 -7.81 0.95 6.20
N GLY A 270 -6.53 0.61 5.97
CA GLY A 270 -6.18 -0.71 5.48
C GLY A 270 -5.99 -0.86 3.97
N GLY A 271 -5.66 0.21 3.26
CA GLY A 271 -5.36 0.14 1.83
C GLY A 271 -6.55 0.51 0.95
N SER A 272 -6.54 0.04 -0.30
CA SER A 272 -7.49 0.47 -1.34
C SER A 272 -8.82 -0.31 -1.36
N GLU A 273 -8.99 -1.33 -0.53
CA GLU A 273 -10.19 -2.17 -0.50
C GLU A 273 -11.45 -1.37 -0.10
N VAL A 274 -11.34 -0.60 0.98
CA VAL A 274 -12.47 0.20 1.50
C VAL A 274 -12.91 1.29 0.51
N PRO A 275 -12.00 2.13 -0.04
CA PRO A 275 -12.39 3.15 -0.99
C PRO A 275 -12.95 2.59 -2.29
N THR A 276 -12.43 1.48 -2.81
CA THR A 276 -12.95 0.86 -4.04
C THR A 276 -14.34 0.29 -3.83
N PHE A 277 -14.58 -0.37 -2.68
CA PHE A 277 -15.92 -0.87 -2.33
C PHE A 277 -16.92 0.27 -2.15
N LEU A 278 -16.52 1.34 -1.43
CA LEU A 278 -17.39 2.50 -1.20
C LEU A 278 -17.71 3.22 -2.52
N SER A 279 -16.73 3.35 -3.41
CA SER A 279 -16.93 3.91 -4.74
C SER A 279 -17.92 3.07 -5.55
N TYR A 280 -17.78 1.74 -5.56
CA TYR A 280 -18.73 0.84 -6.24
C TYR A 280 -20.15 0.99 -5.70
N ALA A 281 -20.32 0.99 -4.37
CA ALA A 281 -21.63 1.16 -3.74
C ALA A 281 -22.27 2.51 -4.09
N THR A 282 -21.45 3.56 -4.13
CA THR A 282 -21.87 4.91 -4.53
C THR A 282 -22.30 4.95 -5.98
N GLU A 283 -21.53 4.37 -6.89
CA GLU A 283 -21.87 4.32 -8.32
C GLU A 283 -23.15 3.52 -8.56
N LYS A 284 -23.30 2.36 -7.90
CA LYS A 284 -24.52 1.55 -7.98
C LYS A 284 -25.76 2.33 -7.49
N LYS A 285 -25.62 3.16 -6.46
CA LYS A 285 -26.71 3.99 -5.93
C LYS A 285 -27.09 5.13 -6.89
N LEU A 286 -26.09 5.77 -7.51
CA LEU A 286 -26.26 6.98 -8.32
C LEU A 286 -26.49 6.70 -9.81
N SER A 287 -26.14 5.51 -10.30
CA SER A 287 -26.32 5.14 -11.70
C SER A 287 -27.79 5.13 -12.10
N LYS A 288 -28.05 5.52 -13.35
CA LYS A 288 -29.34 5.37 -14.03
C LYS A 288 -29.56 3.93 -14.54
N HIS A 289 -28.49 3.13 -14.59
CA HIS A 289 -28.46 1.74 -15.11
C HIS A 289 -28.18 0.74 -13.98
N LYS A 290 -28.95 0.83 -12.89
CA LYS A 290 -28.73 0.01 -11.68
C LYS A 290 -28.85 -1.49 -11.95
N GLU A 291 -29.65 -1.86 -12.92
CA GLU A 291 -29.92 -3.25 -13.36
C GLU A 291 -28.73 -3.90 -14.09
N GLU A 292 -27.77 -3.10 -14.56
CA GLU A 292 -26.52 -3.59 -15.17
C GLU A 292 -25.48 -4.01 -14.14
N PHE A 293 -25.58 -3.53 -12.88
CA PHE A 293 -24.63 -3.88 -11.83
C PHE A 293 -24.69 -5.38 -11.49
N GLY A 294 -23.51 -6.01 -11.43
CA GLY A 294 -23.33 -7.46 -11.39
C GLY A 294 -23.36 -8.12 -12.77
N LYS A 295 -23.59 -7.36 -13.84
CA LYS A 295 -23.69 -7.84 -15.21
C LYS A 295 -22.76 -7.10 -16.20
N GLY A 296 -21.89 -6.24 -15.74
CA GLY A 296 -20.92 -5.50 -16.54
C GLY A 296 -21.26 -4.01 -16.70
N ALA A 297 -21.69 -3.35 -15.62
CA ALA A 297 -21.87 -1.91 -15.56
C ALA A 297 -20.51 -1.20 -15.62
N ILE A 298 -20.31 -0.32 -16.58
CA ILE A 298 -19.03 0.38 -16.77
C ILE A 298 -18.70 1.33 -15.62
N GLU A 299 -19.70 1.93 -14.99
CA GLU A 299 -19.54 2.78 -13.81
C GLU A 299 -18.92 2.01 -12.63
N GLY A 300 -19.25 0.70 -12.54
CA GLY A 300 -18.70 -0.20 -11.53
C GLY A 300 -17.25 -0.65 -11.80
N VAL A 301 -16.68 -0.29 -12.95
CA VAL A 301 -15.25 -0.34 -13.23
C VAL A 301 -14.63 1.04 -13.02
N ALA A 302 -15.24 2.08 -13.58
CA ALA A 302 -14.70 3.43 -13.62
C ALA A 302 -14.47 4.02 -12.21
N GLY A 303 -15.49 3.99 -11.36
CA GLY A 303 -15.41 4.54 -10.01
C GLY A 303 -14.37 3.85 -9.12
N PRO A 304 -14.43 2.52 -8.96
CA PRO A 304 -13.47 1.78 -8.16
C PRO A 304 -12.02 1.93 -8.61
N GLU A 305 -11.74 1.90 -9.91
CA GLU A 305 -10.38 2.09 -10.43
C GLU A 305 -9.82 3.48 -10.14
N ALA A 306 -10.65 4.50 -10.30
CA ALA A 306 -10.27 5.86 -9.90
C ALA A 306 -10.01 5.96 -8.38
N ALA A 307 -10.86 5.32 -7.57
CA ALA A 307 -10.69 5.31 -6.12
C ALA A 307 -9.40 4.57 -5.70
N ASN A 308 -9.07 3.48 -6.36
CA ASN A 308 -7.86 2.70 -6.13
C ASN A 308 -6.58 3.56 -6.33
N ASN A 309 -6.48 4.22 -7.47
CA ASN A 309 -5.30 5.01 -7.80
C ASN A 309 -5.22 6.32 -6.99
N ALA A 310 -6.35 6.96 -6.72
CA ALA A 310 -6.38 8.13 -5.85
C ALA A 310 -6.00 7.77 -4.40
N ASN A 311 -6.35 6.58 -3.93
CA ASN A 311 -5.97 6.08 -2.61
C ASN A 311 -4.45 5.92 -2.48
N ALA A 312 -3.77 5.43 -3.52
CA ALA A 312 -2.32 5.29 -3.51
C ALA A 312 -1.61 6.65 -3.32
N ALA A 313 -2.07 7.70 -4.02
CA ALA A 313 -1.56 9.05 -3.81
C ALA A 313 -1.92 9.59 -2.41
N GLY A 314 -3.15 9.35 -1.94
CA GLY A 314 -3.58 9.73 -0.60
C GLY A 314 -2.73 9.12 0.51
N ALA A 315 -2.31 7.86 0.34
CA ALA A 315 -1.45 7.15 1.30
C ALA A 315 -0.04 7.78 1.44
N LEU A 316 0.42 8.48 0.43
CA LEU A 316 1.71 9.20 0.49
C LEU A 316 1.63 10.49 1.34
N VAL A 317 0.44 11.07 1.56
CA VAL A 317 0.30 12.30 2.37
C VAL A 317 0.77 12.08 3.80
N PRO A 318 0.20 11.18 4.60
CA PRO A 318 0.65 10.95 5.97
C PRO A 318 2.04 10.27 6.00
N LEU A 319 2.40 9.51 4.99
CA LEU A 319 3.73 8.92 4.89
C LEU A 319 4.81 10.01 4.83
N LEU A 320 4.68 10.95 3.91
CA LEU A 320 5.67 12.01 3.73
C LEU A 320 5.62 13.07 4.84
N ALA A 321 4.42 13.45 5.29
CA ALA A 321 4.24 14.52 6.26
C ALA A 321 4.42 14.10 7.71
N LEU A 322 4.08 12.86 8.07
CA LEU A 322 4.06 12.37 9.45
C LEU A 322 4.97 11.15 9.67
N GLY A 323 5.47 10.53 8.60
CA GLY A 323 6.17 9.24 8.70
C GLY A 323 5.22 8.08 9.06
N LEU A 324 3.93 8.21 8.76
CA LEU A 324 2.90 7.22 9.11
C LEU A 324 2.37 6.49 7.88
N PRO A 325 2.68 5.22 7.71
CA PRO A 325 2.13 4.43 6.61
C PRO A 325 0.67 4.04 6.89
N THR A 326 -0.19 4.16 5.88
CA THR A 326 -1.61 3.80 5.95
C THR A 326 -1.91 2.45 5.31
N SER A 327 -0.94 1.84 4.65
CA SER A 327 -1.06 0.53 3.99
C SER A 327 0.26 -0.25 4.08
N ALA A 328 0.23 -1.55 3.76
CA ALA A 328 1.44 -2.37 3.70
C ALA A 328 2.47 -1.82 2.69
N THR A 329 2.02 -1.37 1.51
CA THR A 329 2.91 -0.79 0.50
C THR A 329 3.53 0.52 0.98
N ALA A 330 2.73 1.41 1.58
CA ALA A 330 3.24 2.64 2.18
C ALA A 330 4.26 2.35 3.30
N ALA A 331 4.06 1.28 4.07
CA ALA A 331 5.00 0.84 5.09
C ALA A 331 6.34 0.40 4.50
N VAL A 332 6.34 -0.33 3.40
CA VAL A 332 7.58 -0.72 2.69
C VAL A 332 8.27 0.50 2.07
N VAL A 333 7.52 1.45 1.53
CA VAL A 333 8.08 2.71 1.03
C VAL A 333 8.71 3.52 2.18
N LEU A 334 8.11 3.52 3.39
CA LEU A 334 8.73 4.14 4.57
C LEU A 334 10.08 3.50 4.89
N VAL A 335 10.15 2.17 4.88
CA VAL A 335 11.42 1.45 5.09
C VAL A 335 12.43 1.82 4.01
N ALA A 336 12.00 1.95 2.75
CA ALA A 336 12.88 2.38 1.67
C ALA A 336 13.49 3.78 1.94
N PHE A 337 12.70 4.75 2.41
CA PHE A 337 13.23 6.04 2.83
C PHE A 337 14.27 5.89 3.96
N GLN A 338 13.94 5.13 5.00
CA GLN A 338 14.80 4.90 6.16
C GLN A 338 16.13 4.21 5.79
N SER A 339 16.11 3.28 4.83
CA SER A 339 17.31 2.59 4.33
C SER A 339 18.29 3.54 3.64
N TYR A 340 17.82 4.69 3.17
CA TYR A 340 18.65 5.76 2.64
C TYR A 340 18.95 6.85 3.68
N ASN A 341 18.72 6.59 4.98
CA ASN A 341 18.86 7.58 6.07
C ASN A 341 17.98 8.83 5.88
N ILE A 342 16.88 8.71 5.15
CA ILE A 342 15.89 9.78 4.97
C ILE A 342 14.71 9.47 5.88
N GLN A 343 14.39 10.40 6.79
CA GLN A 343 13.29 10.22 7.73
C GLN A 343 12.03 10.96 7.24
N PRO A 344 11.00 10.25 6.74
CA PRO A 344 9.71 10.86 6.47
C PRO A 344 9.09 11.43 7.75
N GLY A 345 8.48 12.59 7.63
CA GLY A 345 7.90 13.29 8.76
C GLY A 345 7.88 14.82 8.56
N PRO A 346 7.54 15.59 9.58
CA PRO A 346 7.32 17.03 9.47
C PRO A 346 8.49 17.83 8.89
N LEU A 347 9.70 17.40 9.17
CA LEU A 347 10.91 18.08 8.70
C LEU A 347 11.36 17.64 7.31
N LEU A 348 10.78 16.60 6.73
CA LEU A 348 11.23 16.04 5.46
C LEU A 348 11.27 17.07 4.32
N PHE A 349 10.27 17.93 4.25
CA PHE A 349 10.18 19.00 3.24
C PHE A 349 11.21 20.12 3.43
N VAL A 350 11.85 20.20 4.60
CA VAL A 350 12.89 21.16 4.92
C VAL A 350 14.28 20.53 4.78
N THR A 351 14.45 19.28 5.25
CA THR A 351 15.76 18.61 5.26
C THR A 351 16.12 17.99 3.90
N ASN A 352 15.12 17.52 3.13
CA ASN A 352 15.32 16.85 1.85
C ASN A 352 14.33 17.34 0.78
N PRO A 353 14.19 18.67 0.54
CA PRO A 353 13.20 19.22 -0.37
C PRO A 353 13.35 18.68 -1.79
N ASP A 354 14.58 18.61 -2.29
CA ASP A 354 14.87 18.17 -3.67
C ASP A 354 14.38 16.74 -3.92
N ILE A 355 14.60 15.82 -2.97
CA ILE A 355 14.16 14.42 -3.11
C ILE A 355 12.64 14.34 -3.11
N VAL A 356 11.99 15.04 -2.20
CA VAL A 356 10.52 14.97 -2.05
C VAL A 356 9.81 15.58 -3.24
N TRP A 357 10.24 16.76 -3.69
CA TRP A 357 9.60 17.41 -4.82
C TRP A 357 9.89 16.68 -6.13
N THR A 358 11.10 16.13 -6.29
CA THR A 358 11.44 15.25 -7.40
C THR A 358 10.57 13.99 -7.41
N LEU A 359 10.34 13.38 -6.24
CA LEU A 359 9.44 12.24 -6.10
C LEU A 359 8.00 12.60 -6.48
N ILE A 360 7.46 13.70 -5.95
CA ILE A 360 6.08 14.13 -6.27
C ILE A 360 5.94 14.43 -7.77
N ALA A 361 6.91 15.12 -8.38
CA ALA A 361 6.93 15.39 -9.81
C ALA A 361 7.01 14.09 -10.64
N SER A 362 7.80 13.13 -10.19
CA SER A 362 7.95 11.84 -10.86
C SER A 362 6.65 11.03 -10.91
N LEU A 363 5.74 11.21 -9.95
CA LEU A 363 4.42 10.56 -9.97
C LEU A 363 3.56 11.01 -11.16
N PHE A 364 3.63 12.27 -11.57
CA PHE A 364 2.96 12.75 -12.78
C PHE A 364 3.54 12.09 -14.03
N ILE A 365 4.87 12.02 -14.10
CA ILE A 365 5.59 11.39 -15.23
C ILE A 365 5.28 9.89 -15.25
N GLY A 366 5.41 9.20 -14.12
CA GLY A 366 5.12 7.78 -13.97
C GLY A 366 3.67 7.46 -14.35
N ASN A 367 2.71 8.26 -13.90
CA ASN A 367 1.30 8.09 -14.24
C ASN A 367 1.05 8.23 -15.76
N THR A 368 1.75 9.16 -16.42
CA THR A 368 1.71 9.30 -17.88
C THR A 368 2.33 8.09 -18.58
N LEU A 369 3.50 7.63 -18.11
CA LEU A 369 4.15 6.42 -18.63
C LEU A 369 3.24 5.19 -18.46
N LEU A 370 2.55 5.06 -17.34
CA LEU A 370 1.61 3.97 -17.08
C LEU A 370 0.47 3.95 -18.10
N LEU A 371 -0.12 5.10 -18.44
CA LEU A 371 -1.15 5.17 -19.47
C LEU A 371 -0.60 4.73 -20.83
N LEU A 372 0.59 5.23 -21.20
CA LEU A 372 1.25 4.92 -22.47
C LEU A 372 1.67 3.45 -22.59
N LEU A 373 2.02 2.81 -21.47
CA LEU A 373 2.42 1.40 -21.44
C LEU A 373 1.22 0.45 -21.33
N ASN A 374 0.20 0.81 -20.57
CA ASN A 374 -0.91 -0.12 -20.32
C ASN A 374 -1.90 -0.19 -21.47
N LEU A 375 -2.26 0.93 -22.10
CA LEU A 375 -3.25 0.94 -23.19
C LEU A 375 -2.76 0.24 -24.46
N PRO A 376 -1.61 0.59 -25.06
CA PRO A 376 -1.13 -0.05 -26.29
C PRO A 376 -0.61 -1.46 -26.08
N PHE A 377 0.07 -1.70 -24.94
CA PHE A 377 0.79 -2.95 -24.69
C PHE A 377 0.00 -3.96 -23.84
N VAL A 378 -1.29 -3.77 -23.65
CA VAL A 378 -2.14 -4.68 -22.86
C VAL A 378 -1.99 -6.14 -23.32
N ARG A 379 -1.81 -6.38 -24.63
CA ARG A 379 -1.59 -7.73 -25.18
C ARG A 379 -0.28 -8.36 -24.71
N VAL A 380 0.76 -7.57 -24.50
CA VAL A 380 2.05 -8.03 -23.97
C VAL A 380 1.88 -8.45 -22.51
N TRP A 381 1.21 -7.61 -21.72
CA TRP A 381 0.95 -7.91 -20.32
C TRP A 381 0.12 -9.18 -20.14
N VAL A 382 -0.87 -9.41 -20.99
CA VAL A 382 -1.67 -10.65 -20.98
C VAL A 382 -0.83 -11.89 -21.25
N GLN A 383 0.27 -11.80 -22.02
CA GLN A 383 1.14 -12.95 -22.29
C GLN A 383 1.92 -13.39 -21.05
N LEU A 384 2.21 -12.48 -20.12
CA LEU A 384 2.85 -12.80 -18.84
C LEU A 384 2.00 -13.74 -17.98
N LEU A 385 0.68 -13.70 -18.13
CA LEU A 385 -0.26 -14.58 -17.43
C LEU A 385 -0.12 -16.06 -17.85
N LYS A 386 0.60 -16.33 -18.95
CA LYS A 386 0.89 -17.69 -19.39
C LYS A 386 2.08 -18.34 -18.69
N ILE A 387 2.85 -17.54 -17.90
CA ILE A 387 3.99 -18.07 -17.13
C ILE A 387 3.44 -19.02 -16.06
N PRO A 388 3.90 -20.28 -16.02
CA PRO A 388 3.44 -21.23 -15.01
C PRO A 388 3.85 -20.76 -13.61
N ARG A 389 2.88 -20.77 -12.68
CA ARG A 389 3.06 -20.34 -11.27
C ARG A 389 4.31 -20.92 -10.59
N PRO A 390 4.63 -22.22 -10.72
CA PRO A 390 5.80 -22.78 -10.04
C PRO A 390 7.10 -22.05 -10.39
N TYR A 391 7.34 -21.73 -11.66
CA TYR A 391 8.55 -21.00 -12.06
C TYR A 391 8.61 -19.58 -11.48
N LEU A 392 7.46 -18.88 -11.50
CA LEU A 392 7.35 -17.54 -10.96
C LEU A 392 7.68 -17.51 -9.46
N PHE A 393 7.03 -18.37 -8.66
CA PHE A 393 7.21 -18.38 -7.21
C PHE A 393 8.55 -18.97 -6.79
N SER A 394 9.13 -19.91 -7.56
CA SER A 394 10.50 -20.39 -7.31
C SER A 394 11.53 -19.26 -7.55
N GLY A 395 11.37 -18.49 -8.61
CA GLY A 395 12.23 -17.34 -8.88
C GLY A 395 12.12 -16.29 -7.77
N ILE A 396 10.89 -15.92 -7.37
CA ILE A 396 10.63 -14.96 -6.29
C ILE A 396 11.26 -15.44 -4.98
N THR A 397 11.10 -16.72 -4.63
CA THR A 397 11.69 -17.28 -3.39
C THR A 397 13.21 -17.23 -3.44
N CYS A 398 13.83 -17.54 -4.58
CA CYS A 398 15.27 -17.45 -4.76
C CYS A 398 15.77 -16.00 -4.54
N PHE A 399 15.15 -15.02 -5.20
CA PHE A 399 15.49 -13.61 -5.00
C PHE A 399 15.22 -13.13 -3.57
N ALA A 400 14.16 -13.62 -2.92
CA ALA A 400 13.85 -13.31 -1.53
C ALA A 400 14.96 -13.76 -0.58
N LEU A 401 15.43 -15.01 -0.74
CA LEU A 401 16.51 -15.56 0.08
C LEU A 401 17.85 -14.84 -0.21
N MET A 402 18.13 -14.54 -1.49
CA MET A 402 19.31 -13.75 -1.83
C MET A 402 19.27 -12.35 -1.22
N GLY A 403 18.12 -11.67 -1.30
CA GLY A 403 17.94 -10.34 -0.71
C GLY A 403 18.09 -10.35 0.80
N ALA A 404 17.51 -11.34 1.48
CA ALA A 404 17.65 -11.51 2.93
C ALA A 404 19.12 -11.74 3.35
N TYR A 405 19.89 -12.51 2.57
CA TYR A 405 21.31 -12.73 2.84
C TYR A 405 22.13 -11.45 2.60
N VAL A 406 21.89 -10.75 1.50
CA VAL A 406 22.66 -9.55 1.11
C VAL A 406 22.46 -8.39 2.08
N ALA A 407 21.33 -8.31 2.77
CA ALA A 407 21.01 -7.23 3.68
C ALA A 407 22.10 -7.05 4.78
N ASN A 408 22.54 -8.14 5.41
CA ASN A 408 23.57 -8.11 6.46
C ASN A 408 24.71 -9.09 6.22
N ASN A 409 24.73 -9.79 5.09
CA ASN A 409 25.69 -10.88 4.78
C ASN A 409 25.73 -11.97 5.85
N ALA A 410 24.60 -12.25 6.52
CA ALA A 410 24.50 -13.18 7.64
C ALA A 410 23.59 -14.37 7.32
N ILE A 411 24.07 -15.60 7.64
CA ILE A 411 23.25 -16.82 7.54
C ILE A 411 22.07 -16.76 8.52
N PHE A 412 22.21 -16.03 9.60
CA PHE A 412 21.14 -15.80 10.58
C PHE A 412 19.88 -15.22 9.91
N ASP A 413 20.02 -14.28 8.99
CA ASP A 413 18.89 -13.66 8.28
C ASP A 413 18.15 -14.66 7.37
N LEU A 414 18.83 -15.70 6.86
CA LEU A 414 18.15 -16.78 6.15
C LEU A 414 17.27 -17.63 7.07
N TRP A 415 17.71 -17.91 8.29
CA TRP A 415 16.88 -18.62 9.28
C TRP A 415 15.68 -17.77 9.70
N ILE A 416 15.88 -16.49 9.91
CA ILE A 416 14.79 -15.54 10.15
C ILE A 416 13.83 -15.53 8.96
N ALA A 417 14.35 -15.45 7.74
CA ALA A 417 13.53 -15.44 6.53
C ALA A 417 12.66 -16.69 6.39
N LEU A 418 13.23 -17.87 6.66
CA LEU A 418 12.48 -19.12 6.63
C LEU A 418 11.41 -19.17 7.73
N GLY A 419 11.77 -18.82 8.98
CA GLY A 419 10.84 -18.81 10.11
C GLY A 419 9.67 -17.84 9.91
N VAL A 420 9.98 -16.61 9.48
CA VAL A 420 8.97 -15.59 9.17
C VAL A 420 8.14 -15.97 7.93
N GLY A 421 8.75 -16.64 6.94
CA GLY A 421 8.04 -17.19 5.80
C GLY A 421 7.00 -18.25 6.20
N VAL A 422 7.32 -19.13 7.17
CA VAL A 422 6.36 -20.09 7.75
C VAL A 422 5.23 -19.36 8.50
N ILE A 423 5.54 -18.30 9.23
CA ILE A 423 4.52 -17.45 9.86
C ILE A 423 3.60 -16.83 8.79
N GLY A 424 4.16 -16.29 7.70
CA GLY A 424 3.41 -15.75 6.57
C GLY A 424 2.49 -16.79 5.93
N PHE A 425 2.99 -18.00 5.71
CA PHE A 425 2.18 -19.13 5.24
C PHE A 425 1.02 -19.45 6.20
N ALA A 426 1.29 -19.54 7.51
CA ALA A 426 0.26 -19.80 8.51
C ALA A 426 -0.79 -18.68 8.54
N PHE A 427 -0.37 -17.42 8.51
CA PHE A 427 -1.26 -16.26 8.46
C PHE A 427 -2.18 -16.33 7.24
N ARG A 428 -1.63 -16.60 6.06
CA ARG A 428 -2.38 -16.75 4.83
C ARG A 428 -3.38 -17.91 4.90
N ARG A 429 -2.96 -19.06 5.46
CA ARG A 429 -3.80 -20.25 5.59
C ARG A 429 -4.96 -20.05 6.55
N PHE A 430 -4.75 -19.35 7.65
CA PHE A 430 -5.76 -19.11 8.68
C PHE A 430 -6.54 -17.80 8.49
N GLY A 431 -6.29 -17.05 7.41
CA GLY A 431 -6.95 -15.79 7.12
C GLY A 431 -6.61 -14.70 8.12
N VAL A 432 -5.37 -14.69 8.63
CA VAL A 432 -4.82 -13.62 9.47
C VAL A 432 -4.21 -12.55 8.54
N PRO A 433 -4.58 -11.28 8.67
CA PRO A 433 -4.06 -10.21 7.82
C PRO A 433 -2.58 -9.93 8.12
N ILE A 434 -1.74 -9.77 7.08
CA ILE A 434 -0.29 -9.50 7.22
C ILE A 434 -0.02 -8.01 7.49
N THR A 435 -0.84 -7.12 6.96
CA THR A 435 -0.63 -5.66 7.07
C THR A 435 -0.48 -5.16 8.52
N PRO A 436 -1.29 -5.60 9.50
CA PRO A 436 -1.11 -5.20 10.89
C PRO A 436 0.25 -5.61 11.47
N LEU A 437 0.78 -6.78 11.09
CA LEU A 437 2.11 -7.22 11.50
C LEU A 437 3.19 -6.25 11.02
N ILE A 438 3.15 -5.87 9.73
CA ILE A 438 4.15 -4.96 9.15
C ILE A 438 4.08 -3.59 9.82
N ILE A 439 2.87 -3.08 10.05
CA ILE A 439 2.69 -1.79 10.72
C ILE A 439 3.16 -1.86 12.17
N GLY A 440 2.88 -2.94 12.88
CA GLY A 440 3.39 -3.17 14.23
C GLY A 440 4.92 -3.24 14.31
N LEU A 441 5.54 -3.95 13.35
CA LEU A 441 6.98 -4.07 13.22
C LEU A 441 7.67 -2.70 13.06
N ILE A 442 7.13 -1.86 12.18
CA ILE A 442 7.75 -0.56 11.83
C ILE A 442 7.40 0.52 12.85
N LEU A 443 6.13 0.66 13.19
CA LEU A 443 5.67 1.72 14.09
C LEU A 443 5.82 1.38 15.57
N GLY A 444 6.02 0.10 15.94
CA GLY A 444 6.18 -0.30 17.35
C GLY A 444 7.33 0.41 18.05
N PRO A 445 8.56 0.31 17.53
CA PRO A 445 9.71 1.04 18.08
C PRO A 445 9.52 2.56 18.08
N MET A 446 8.87 3.12 17.05
CA MET A 446 8.56 4.55 16.97
C MET A 446 7.56 4.98 18.05
N ALA A 447 6.51 4.18 18.28
CA ALA A 447 5.52 4.46 19.30
C ALA A 447 6.14 4.41 20.70
N GLU A 448 6.97 3.43 20.99
CA GLU A 448 7.71 3.35 22.24
C GLU A 448 8.62 4.58 22.44
N LEU A 449 9.36 4.96 21.41
CA LEU A 449 10.24 6.13 21.44
C LEU A 449 9.46 7.41 21.77
N GLN A 450 8.30 7.63 21.13
CA GLN A 450 7.49 8.82 21.36
C GLN A 450 6.84 8.81 22.74
N MET A 451 6.36 7.66 23.19
CA MET A 451 5.84 7.51 24.56
C MET A 451 6.90 7.87 25.60
N ARG A 452 8.11 7.30 25.47
CA ARG A 452 9.20 7.56 26.40
C ARG A 452 9.66 9.03 26.37
N ARG A 453 9.75 9.64 25.19
CA ARG A 453 10.06 11.07 25.06
C ARG A 453 9.02 11.93 25.77
N ALA A 454 7.72 11.65 25.61
CA ALA A 454 6.68 12.37 26.30
C ALA A 454 6.81 12.26 27.81
N LEU A 455 7.08 11.06 28.36
CA LEU A 455 7.31 10.83 29.78
C LEU A 455 8.59 11.46 30.29
N GLN A 456 9.66 11.46 29.51
CA GLN A 456 10.92 12.15 29.91
C GLN A 456 10.73 13.65 30.02
N ILE A 457 10.04 14.27 29.05
CA ILE A 457 9.76 15.71 29.07
C ILE A 457 8.89 16.09 30.28
N SER A 458 7.97 15.21 30.70
CA SER A 458 7.07 15.42 31.84
C SER A 458 7.61 14.90 33.16
N ALA A 459 8.90 14.54 33.26
CA ALA A 459 9.50 13.95 34.46
C ALA A 459 8.76 12.72 35.02
N GLY A 460 8.18 11.91 34.10
CA GLY A 460 7.45 10.67 34.44
C GLY A 460 5.95 10.83 34.67
N ASP A 461 5.40 12.03 34.48
CA ASP A 461 3.97 12.26 34.61
C ASP A 461 3.20 11.62 33.42
N ILE A 462 2.44 10.56 33.72
CA ILE A 462 1.61 9.85 32.73
C ILE A 462 0.51 10.75 32.16
N SER A 463 0.05 11.76 32.93
CA SER A 463 -1.00 12.68 32.49
C SER A 463 -0.59 13.47 31.23
N ALA A 464 0.71 13.63 31.00
CA ALA A 464 1.27 14.28 29.81
C ALA A 464 0.88 13.59 28.51
N LEU A 465 0.63 12.27 28.53
CA LEU A 465 0.21 11.52 27.34
C LEU A 465 -1.16 11.95 26.79
N TYR A 466 -2.01 12.55 27.63
CA TYR A 466 -3.35 13.06 27.25
C TYR A 466 -3.55 14.54 27.63
N ALA A 467 -2.47 15.30 27.80
CA ALA A 467 -2.55 16.69 28.23
C ALA A 467 -3.03 17.62 27.10
N THR A 468 -2.61 17.39 25.87
CA THR A 468 -2.94 18.25 24.72
C THR A 468 -4.37 18.05 24.22
N SER A 469 -4.95 19.06 23.58
CA SER A 469 -6.27 18.94 22.94
C SER A 469 -6.28 17.89 21.83
N LEU A 470 -5.17 17.78 21.08
CA LEU A 470 -5.03 16.81 20.01
C LEU A 470 -4.98 15.37 20.54
N SER A 471 -4.15 15.09 21.55
CA SER A 471 -4.10 13.76 22.16
C SER A 471 -5.45 13.34 22.73
N LYS A 472 -6.20 14.23 23.38
CA LYS A 472 -7.57 13.96 23.88
C LYS A 472 -8.52 13.55 22.74
N ILE A 473 -8.49 14.29 21.62
CA ILE A 473 -9.31 13.97 20.44
C ILE A 473 -8.89 12.61 19.88
N LEU A 474 -7.59 12.33 19.78
CA LEU A 474 -7.09 11.05 19.27
C LEU A 474 -7.49 9.87 20.18
N TYR A 475 -7.43 10.02 21.50
CA TYR A 475 -7.93 8.98 22.42
C TYR A 475 -9.44 8.80 22.34
N LEU A 476 -10.22 9.86 22.09
CA LEU A 476 -11.65 9.75 21.84
C LEU A 476 -11.92 8.97 20.54
N VAL A 477 -11.17 9.25 19.47
CA VAL A 477 -11.24 8.50 18.21
C VAL A 477 -10.85 7.04 18.44
N LEU A 478 -9.78 6.77 19.17
CA LEU A 478 -9.36 5.44 19.58
C LEU A 478 -10.49 4.67 20.27
N PHE A 479 -11.11 5.30 21.25
CA PHE A 479 -12.26 4.74 21.98
C PHE A 479 -13.42 4.42 21.03
N MET A 480 -13.78 5.33 20.13
CA MET A 480 -14.85 5.11 19.15
C MET A 480 -14.53 3.96 18.19
N VAL A 481 -13.29 3.81 17.74
CA VAL A 481 -12.87 2.73 16.84
C VAL A 481 -12.94 1.37 17.54
N ILE A 482 -12.65 1.28 18.84
CA ILE A 482 -12.71 0.04 19.61
C ILE A 482 -14.16 -0.30 19.98
N ILE A 483 -14.90 0.65 20.52
CA ILE A 483 -16.23 0.41 21.10
C ILE A 483 -17.33 0.39 20.03
N GLY A 484 -17.19 1.19 18.97
CA GLY A 484 -18.19 1.29 17.92
C GLY A 484 -18.62 -0.05 17.33
N PRO A 485 -17.69 -0.88 16.84
CA PRO A 485 -18.00 -2.21 16.31
C PRO A 485 -18.61 -3.15 17.36
N LEU A 486 -18.19 -3.08 18.63
CA LEU A 486 -18.71 -3.90 19.71
C LEU A 486 -20.19 -3.57 19.99
N VAL A 487 -20.52 -2.27 20.10
CA VAL A 487 -21.89 -1.79 20.29
C VAL A 487 -22.77 -2.12 19.09
N TRP A 488 -22.26 -1.94 17.87
CA TRP A 488 -22.99 -2.27 16.66
C TRP A 488 -23.33 -3.76 16.58
N ASN A 489 -22.37 -4.64 16.85
CA ASN A 489 -22.58 -6.08 16.85
C ASN A 489 -23.53 -6.53 17.95
N PHE A 490 -23.48 -5.88 19.14
CA PHE A 490 -24.40 -6.15 20.22
C PHE A 490 -25.84 -5.75 19.87
N LYS A 491 -26.04 -4.55 19.29
CA LYS A 491 -27.35 -4.11 18.81
C LYS A 491 -27.92 -5.02 17.73
N LYS A 492 -27.07 -5.48 16.80
CA LYS A 492 -27.48 -6.41 15.73
C LYS A 492 -27.93 -7.77 16.29
N LYS A 493 -27.23 -8.30 17.30
CA LYS A 493 -27.63 -9.54 18.00
C LYS A 493 -28.96 -9.39 18.74
N LEU A 494 -29.23 -8.24 19.33
CA LEU A 494 -30.52 -7.95 20.00
C LEU A 494 -31.66 -7.78 19.00
N ALA A 495 -31.40 -7.19 17.83
CA ALA A 495 -32.42 -7.02 16.78
C ALA A 495 -32.81 -8.34 16.08
N VAL A 496 -31.93 -9.34 16.06
CA VAL A 496 -32.21 -10.68 15.50
C VAL A 496 -32.95 -11.58 16.50
N LYS A 497 -32.96 -11.23 17.79
CA LYS A 497 -33.69 -11.96 18.85
C LYS A 497 -35.11 -11.45 19.08
N LYS A 498 -35.49 -10.34 18.47
CA LYS A 498 -36.88 -9.84 18.35
C LYS A 498 -37.45 -10.21 16.98
#